data_699734be7cad65c2076a1b63e8d0e141
#
_entry.id   699734be7cad65c2076a1b63e8d0e141
#
_cell.length_a   1.000
_cell.length_b   1.000
_cell.length_c   1.000
_cell.angle_alpha   90.00
_cell.angle_beta   90.00
_cell.angle_gamma   90.00
#
_symmetry.space_group_name_H-M   'P 1'
#
loop_
_entity.id
_entity.type
_entity.pdbx_description
1 polymer ?
#
loop_
_entity_poly.entity_id
_entity_poly.type
_entity_poly.pdbx_seq_one_letter_code
_entity_poly.pdbx_strand_id
1 'polypeptide(L)'
;MKGLPTAVTLFKKDMGIMDKRRKIKATAAYSLVQIGTWAYYAVILSFAGNYLKEHGFTDSGVGLLLGAAAAVSFVLQILFAELVSRLKRLTMYTVGIASAIVMAACSAAVLSDMTVLAIGCYFIACSLLQALPGIGNTIGMEAIEAGSPTAYSVARGMGSLGYSIFAYVTGLLVASMGIRMVSYLGLVVSAIMLAGLFLYSSEIRTGSAASVTKEARSGGFFRQNKAFFIFLVGAVFLCINHNLITCFLYRIMLFKQGTAADQGLAAGISAIVEVPIMFLFPYIAKRIPCKALVCFSGLWFAVKSLCCFIVSTPGGMFVASALQIFSWGLYSIAAVDHVSKLVPAGETVRAQSYLASAAPIGGFISMLCGGFILDSLGVQALLLISTVCGLIGAAFILVSVIKKDRGKDSNCLNAN
;
A
#
# COMPACT_ATOMS: atom_id res chain seq x y z
N MET A 1 -13.33 -48.29 31.99
CA MET A 1 -13.70 -47.02 32.64
C MET A 1 -12.84 -45.91 32.06
N LYS A 2 -13.36 -45.10 31.14
CA LYS A 2 -12.64 -43.90 30.64
C LYS A 2 -12.79 -42.83 31.74
N GLY A 3 -11.68 -42.47 32.37
CA GLY A 3 -11.67 -41.46 33.46
C GLY A 3 -12.27 -40.14 33.02
N LEU A 4 -13.13 -39.55 33.84
CA LEU A 4 -13.64 -38.18 33.66
C LEU A 4 -12.42 -37.21 33.56
N PRO A 5 -12.45 -36.24 32.64
CA PRO A 5 -11.39 -35.26 32.57
C PRO A 5 -11.35 -34.43 33.86
N THR A 6 -10.18 -34.34 34.48
CA THR A 6 -9.96 -33.57 35.70
C THR A 6 -10.33 -32.09 35.47
N ALA A 7 -10.81 -31.39 36.51
CA ALA A 7 -11.18 -29.97 36.45
C ALA A 7 -10.06 -29.09 35.82
N VAL A 8 -8.80 -29.46 36.02
CA VAL A 8 -7.63 -28.79 35.41
C VAL A 8 -7.59 -28.96 33.91
N THR A 9 -8.01 -30.12 33.37
CA THR A 9 -8.03 -30.41 31.93
C THR A 9 -9.19 -29.65 31.24
N LEU A 10 -10.33 -29.54 31.91
CA LEU A 10 -11.48 -28.73 31.46
C LEU A 10 -11.14 -27.25 31.49
N PHE A 11 -10.50 -26.75 32.54
CA PHE A 11 -10.08 -25.36 32.67
C PHE A 11 -9.04 -24.96 31.60
N LYS A 12 -8.03 -25.82 31.30
CA LYS A 12 -7.08 -25.62 30.22
C LYS A 12 -7.74 -25.64 28.83
N LYS A 13 -8.75 -26.48 28.62
CA LYS A 13 -9.51 -26.55 27.39
C LYS A 13 -10.37 -25.29 27.19
N ASP A 14 -11.00 -24.80 28.24
CA ASP A 14 -11.82 -23.58 28.20
C ASP A 14 -10.94 -22.33 28.00
N MET A 15 -9.78 -22.24 28.65
CA MET A 15 -8.80 -21.17 28.40
C MET A 15 -8.32 -21.19 26.94
N GLY A 16 -8.01 -22.35 26.37
CA GLY A 16 -7.61 -22.47 24.97
C GLY A 16 -8.72 -22.07 23.99
N ILE A 17 -9.98 -22.36 24.32
CA ILE A 17 -11.16 -21.94 23.52
C ILE A 17 -11.38 -20.43 23.64
N MET A 18 -11.26 -19.86 24.84
CA MET A 18 -11.39 -18.42 25.06
C MET A 18 -10.31 -17.61 24.33
N ASP A 19 -9.07 -18.08 24.38
CA ASP A 19 -7.95 -17.45 23.65
C ASP A 19 -8.14 -17.51 22.12
N LYS A 20 -8.62 -18.64 21.60
CA LYS A 20 -8.98 -18.80 20.18
C LYS A 20 -10.11 -17.87 19.75
N ARG A 21 -11.16 -17.72 20.59
CA ARG A 21 -12.29 -16.80 20.31
C ARG A 21 -11.84 -15.35 20.32
N ARG A 22 -11.00 -14.97 21.29
CA ARG A 22 -10.42 -13.61 21.36
C ARG A 22 -9.58 -13.32 20.12
N LYS A 23 -8.73 -14.25 19.72
CA LYS A 23 -7.92 -14.13 18.49
C LYS A 23 -8.77 -13.90 17.24
N ILE A 24 -9.85 -14.67 17.07
CA ILE A 24 -10.76 -14.52 15.91
C ILE A 24 -11.43 -13.13 15.95
N LYS A 25 -11.95 -12.71 17.11
CA LYS A 25 -12.62 -11.40 17.26
C LYS A 25 -11.66 -10.23 17.00
N ALA A 26 -10.48 -10.25 17.61
CA ALA A 26 -9.45 -9.22 17.42
C ALA A 26 -9.00 -9.14 15.96
N THR A 27 -8.74 -10.29 15.34
CA THR A 27 -8.35 -10.35 13.93
C THR A 27 -9.47 -9.85 13.00
N ALA A 28 -10.72 -10.22 13.25
CA ALA A 28 -11.88 -9.77 12.47
C ALA A 28 -12.09 -8.26 12.59
N ALA A 29 -12.02 -7.70 13.80
CA ALA A 29 -12.15 -6.27 14.04
C ALA A 29 -11.03 -5.47 13.33
N TYR A 30 -9.78 -5.92 13.47
CA TYR A 30 -8.66 -5.28 12.76
C TYR A 30 -8.72 -5.48 11.24
N SER A 31 -9.30 -6.59 10.76
CA SER A 31 -9.56 -6.80 9.33
C SER A 31 -10.51 -5.75 8.77
N LEU A 32 -11.54 -5.34 9.53
CA LEU A 32 -12.44 -4.25 9.10
C LEU A 32 -11.69 -2.90 8.98
N VAL A 33 -10.75 -2.61 9.88
CA VAL A 33 -9.87 -1.42 9.76
C VAL A 33 -9.04 -1.49 8.48
N GLN A 34 -8.44 -2.64 8.19
CA GLN A 34 -7.65 -2.84 6.98
C GLN A 34 -8.52 -2.78 5.70
N ILE A 35 -9.70 -3.42 5.72
CA ILE A 35 -10.68 -3.33 4.62
C ILE A 35 -11.05 -1.86 4.39
N GLY A 36 -11.45 -1.13 5.42
CA GLY A 36 -11.82 0.28 5.31
C GLY A 36 -10.69 1.12 4.71
N THR A 37 -9.46 0.96 5.21
CA THR A 37 -8.28 1.67 4.70
C THR A 37 -8.06 1.42 3.20
N TRP A 38 -8.01 0.16 2.78
CA TRP A 38 -7.69 -0.18 1.39
C TRP A 38 -8.87 -0.02 0.43
N ALA A 39 -10.11 -0.23 0.91
CA ALA A 39 -11.31 0.08 0.14
C ALA A 39 -11.43 1.59 -0.13
N TYR A 40 -10.98 2.45 0.79
CA TYR A 40 -10.93 3.88 0.56
C TYR A 40 -9.97 4.25 -0.57
N TYR A 41 -8.81 3.60 -0.65
CA TYR A 41 -7.90 3.71 -1.80
C TYR A 41 -8.58 3.30 -3.10
N ALA A 42 -9.32 2.20 -3.10
CA ALA A 42 -10.04 1.71 -4.26
C ALA A 42 -11.13 2.69 -4.73
N VAL A 43 -11.88 3.27 -3.79
CA VAL A 43 -13.02 4.16 -4.09
C VAL A 43 -12.54 5.57 -4.48
N ILE A 44 -11.73 6.20 -3.64
CA ILE A 44 -11.37 7.62 -3.81
C ILE A 44 -10.16 7.78 -4.73
N LEU A 45 -9.02 7.13 -4.41
CA LEU A 45 -7.79 7.41 -5.15
C LEU A 45 -7.78 6.78 -6.54
N SER A 46 -8.26 5.53 -6.69
CA SER A 46 -8.28 4.87 -7.99
C SER A 46 -9.24 5.55 -8.98
N PHE A 47 -10.31 6.19 -8.49
CA PHE A 47 -11.27 6.93 -9.30
C PHE A 47 -11.07 8.46 -9.26
N ALA A 48 -9.94 8.93 -8.72
CA ALA A 48 -9.64 10.37 -8.68
C ALA A 48 -9.56 10.99 -10.09
N GLY A 49 -8.96 10.27 -11.04
CA GLY A 49 -8.92 10.70 -12.43
C GLY A 49 -10.31 10.90 -13.02
N ASN A 50 -11.24 9.95 -12.79
CA ASN A 50 -12.63 10.05 -13.23
C ASN A 50 -13.31 11.27 -12.62
N TYR A 51 -13.22 11.42 -11.29
CA TYR A 51 -13.87 12.52 -10.56
C TYR A 51 -13.36 13.90 -11.01
N LEU A 52 -12.05 14.09 -11.04
CA LEU A 52 -11.45 15.39 -11.38
C LEU A 52 -11.63 15.76 -12.85
N LYS A 53 -11.59 14.78 -13.76
CA LYS A 53 -11.85 15.02 -15.19
C LYS A 53 -13.29 15.47 -15.45
N GLU A 54 -14.27 14.93 -14.73
CA GLU A 54 -15.68 15.38 -14.82
C GLU A 54 -15.86 16.83 -14.33
N HIS A 55 -14.97 17.29 -13.42
CA HIS A 55 -14.93 18.68 -12.97
C HIS A 55 -14.01 19.58 -13.81
N GLY A 56 -13.61 19.14 -15.02
CA GLY A 56 -12.88 19.94 -16.00
C GLY A 56 -11.35 19.99 -15.80
N PHE A 57 -10.78 19.17 -14.92
CA PHE A 57 -9.32 19.12 -14.75
C PHE A 57 -8.63 18.48 -15.96
N THR A 58 -7.48 19.05 -16.36
CA THR A 58 -6.54 18.39 -17.27
C THR A 58 -5.84 17.22 -16.58
N ASP A 59 -5.15 16.37 -17.33
CA ASP A 59 -4.37 15.27 -16.72
C ASP A 59 -3.23 15.81 -15.84
N SER A 60 -2.60 16.92 -16.23
CA SER A 60 -1.64 17.67 -15.41
C SER A 60 -2.26 18.18 -14.11
N GLY A 61 -3.50 18.73 -14.20
CA GLY A 61 -4.26 19.21 -13.05
C GLY A 61 -4.57 18.06 -12.05
N VAL A 62 -4.97 16.90 -12.55
CA VAL A 62 -5.18 15.69 -11.75
C VAL A 62 -3.87 15.28 -11.07
N GLY A 63 -2.79 15.18 -11.83
CA GLY A 63 -1.46 14.83 -11.31
C GLY A 63 -0.95 15.81 -10.26
N LEU A 64 -1.11 17.12 -10.49
CA LEU A 64 -0.71 18.16 -9.55
C LEU A 64 -1.50 18.09 -8.24
N LEU A 65 -2.83 17.93 -8.31
CA LEU A 65 -3.69 17.82 -7.14
C LEU A 65 -3.32 16.58 -6.30
N LEU A 66 -3.18 15.42 -6.95
CA LEU A 66 -2.83 14.18 -6.25
C LEU A 66 -1.40 14.19 -5.71
N GLY A 67 -0.46 14.79 -6.43
CA GLY A 67 0.91 14.99 -5.98
C GLY A 67 0.97 15.94 -4.77
N ALA A 68 0.24 17.07 -4.81
CA ALA A 68 0.12 17.95 -3.67
C ALA A 68 -0.52 17.25 -2.45
N ALA A 69 -1.56 16.43 -2.68
CA ALA A 69 -2.17 15.62 -1.61
C ALA A 69 -1.17 14.62 -1.00
N ALA A 70 -0.31 14.00 -1.82
CA ALA A 70 0.76 13.12 -1.33
C ALA A 70 1.80 13.87 -0.48
N ALA A 71 2.20 15.07 -0.90
CA ALA A 71 3.10 15.92 -0.12
C ALA A 71 2.48 16.34 1.22
N VAL A 72 1.21 16.77 1.22
CA VAL A 72 0.46 17.08 2.45
C VAL A 72 0.36 15.84 3.34
N SER A 73 0.06 14.67 2.77
CA SER A 73 0.00 13.40 3.52
C SER A 73 1.33 13.10 4.24
N PHE A 74 2.45 13.32 3.58
CA PHE A 74 3.77 13.13 4.19
C PHE A 74 3.98 14.05 5.41
N VAL A 75 3.61 15.32 5.30
CA VAL A 75 3.64 16.27 6.42
C VAL A 75 2.69 15.85 7.54
N LEU A 76 1.46 15.42 7.20
CA LEU A 76 0.49 14.94 8.19
C LEU A 76 0.99 13.72 8.96
N GLN A 77 1.66 12.77 8.32
CA GLN A 77 2.23 11.60 8.99
C GLN A 77 3.27 11.99 10.04
N ILE A 78 4.15 12.95 9.72
CA ILE A 78 5.15 13.48 10.66
C ILE A 78 4.46 14.22 11.82
N LEU A 79 3.47 15.07 11.50
CA LEU A 79 2.72 15.83 12.51
C LEU A 79 1.95 14.90 13.45
N PHE A 80 1.28 13.87 12.95
CA PHE A 80 0.55 12.92 13.77
C PHE A 80 1.49 12.15 14.70
N ALA A 81 2.63 11.67 14.19
CA ALA A 81 3.64 11.00 15.01
C ALA A 81 4.17 11.93 16.13
N GLU A 82 4.47 13.19 15.81
CA GLU A 82 4.95 14.17 16.77
C GLU A 82 3.89 14.55 17.81
N LEU A 83 2.63 14.77 17.37
CA LEU A 83 1.53 15.11 18.28
C LEU A 83 1.23 13.95 19.25
N VAL A 84 1.21 12.72 18.77
CA VAL A 84 1.03 11.52 19.61
C VAL A 84 2.17 11.37 20.60
N SER A 85 3.41 11.67 20.21
CA SER A 85 4.57 11.59 21.11
C SER A 85 4.56 12.65 22.22
N ARG A 86 4.02 13.85 21.94
CA ARG A 86 3.98 14.97 22.88
C ARG A 86 2.73 14.97 23.75
N LEU A 87 1.59 14.59 23.21
CA LEU A 87 0.30 14.69 23.88
C LEU A 87 -0.11 13.34 24.45
N LYS A 88 0.10 13.10 25.73
CA LYS A 88 -0.21 11.85 26.46
C LYS A 88 -1.65 11.33 26.27
N ARG A 89 -2.59 12.21 25.91
CA ARG A 89 -4.01 11.86 25.68
C ARG A 89 -4.31 11.50 24.22
N LEU A 90 -3.41 11.82 23.30
CA LEU A 90 -3.57 11.53 21.88
C LEU A 90 -2.88 10.20 21.57
N THR A 91 -3.57 9.32 20.85
CA THR A 91 -3.04 8.02 20.41
C THR A 91 -3.24 7.87 18.90
N MET A 92 -2.50 7.00 18.25
CA MET A 92 -2.74 6.71 16.82
C MET A 92 -4.16 6.20 16.58
N TYR A 93 -4.76 5.55 17.54
CA TYR A 93 -6.16 5.15 17.49
C TYR A 93 -7.13 6.34 17.41
N THR A 94 -6.96 7.36 18.27
CA THR A 94 -7.79 8.57 18.22
C THR A 94 -7.57 9.37 16.93
N VAL A 95 -6.35 9.41 16.42
CA VAL A 95 -6.02 9.99 15.10
C VAL A 95 -6.73 9.21 13.98
N GLY A 96 -6.76 7.88 14.06
CA GLY A 96 -7.48 7.03 13.10
C GLY A 96 -8.98 7.30 13.07
N ILE A 97 -9.63 7.40 14.26
CA ILE A 97 -11.05 7.76 14.36
C ILE A 97 -11.31 9.15 13.79
N ALA A 98 -10.53 10.16 14.18
CA ALA A 98 -10.68 11.53 13.69
C ALA A 98 -10.52 11.59 12.17
N SER A 99 -9.52 10.90 11.61
CA SER A 99 -9.30 10.80 10.17
C SER A 99 -10.51 10.19 9.46
N ALA A 100 -11.05 9.08 9.98
CA ALA A 100 -12.22 8.41 9.38
C ALA A 100 -13.48 9.31 9.42
N ILE A 101 -13.69 10.08 10.50
CA ILE A 101 -14.80 11.04 10.61
C ILE A 101 -14.63 12.18 9.60
N VAL A 102 -13.43 12.76 9.50
CA VAL A 102 -13.14 13.85 8.53
C VAL A 102 -13.33 13.34 7.11
N MET A 103 -12.88 12.13 6.80
CA MET A 103 -13.04 11.52 5.48
C MET A 103 -14.53 11.25 5.16
N ALA A 104 -15.35 10.84 6.14
CA ALA A 104 -16.79 10.71 5.97
C ALA A 104 -17.43 12.09 5.68
N ALA A 105 -17.08 13.12 6.46
CA ALA A 105 -17.57 14.48 6.24
C ALA A 105 -17.15 15.02 4.86
N CYS A 106 -15.90 14.80 4.44
CA CYS A 106 -15.43 15.16 3.10
C CYS A 106 -16.20 14.40 2.01
N SER A 107 -16.44 13.10 2.17
CA SER A 107 -17.23 12.30 1.22
C SER A 107 -18.66 12.80 1.10
N ALA A 108 -19.28 13.26 2.19
CA ALA A 108 -20.60 13.90 2.16
C ALA A 108 -20.55 15.27 1.45
N ALA A 109 -19.54 16.09 1.75
CA ALA A 109 -19.38 17.42 1.16
C ALA A 109 -19.08 17.38 -0.35
N VAL A 110 -18.45 16.31 -0.84
CA VAL A 110 -18.23 16.08 -2.29
C VAL A 110 -19.55 15.90 -3.07
N LEU A 111 -20.67 15.59 -2.41
CA LEU A 111 -22.01 15.55 -3.02
C LEU A 111 -22.61 16.95 -3.22
N SER A 112 -22.00 18.00 -2.68
CA SER A 112 -22.45 19.37 -2.83
C SER A 112 -22.30 19.84 -4.28
N ASP A 113 -23.25 20.65 -4.72
CA ASP A 113 -23.17 21.33 -6.03
C ASP A 113 -22.14 22.48 -6.05
N MET A 114 -21.56 22.82 -4.89
CA MET A 114 -20.49 23.82 -4.77
C MET A 114 -19.14 23.21 -5.18
N THR A 115 -18.77 23.35 -6.44
CA THR A 115 -17.57 22.73 -7.05
C THR A 115 -16.29 23.00 -6.24
N VAL A 116 -16.08 24.23 -5.76
CA VAL A 116 -14.86 24.57 -4.99
C VAL A 116 -14.81 23.81 -3.66
N LEU A 117 -15.94 23.71 -2.96
CA LEU A 117 -16.05 22.95 -1.71
C LEU A 117 -15.81 21.46 -1.97
N ALA A 118 -16.44 20.90 -3.01
CA ALA A 118 -16.30 19.49 -3.36
C ALA A 118 -14.85 19.12 -3.70
N ILE A 119 -14.16 19.93 -4.51
CA ILE A 119 -12.75 19.72 -4.87
C ILE A 119 -11.84 19.87 -3.64
N GLY A 120 -12.07 20.88 -2.80
CA GLY A 120 -11.31 21.08 -1.56
C GLY A 120 -11.46 19.90 -0.59
N CYS A 121 -12.67 19.41 -0.39
CA CYS A 121 -12.96 18.23 0.41
C CYS A 121 -12.35 16.95 -0.20
N TYR A 122 -12.39 16.83 -1.52
CA TYR A 122 -11.74 15.71 -2.22
C TYR A 122 -10.21 15.71 -2.01
N PHE A 123 -9.58 16.88 -2.10
CA PHE A 123 -8.16 17.07 -1.82
C PHE A 123 -7.81 16.67 -0.37
N ILE A 124 -8.60 17.10 0.62
CA ILE A 124 -8.43 16.73 2.03
C ILE A 124 -8.57 15.22 2.20
N ALA A 125 -9.59 14.61 1.59
CA ALA A 125 -9.80 13.17 1.62
C ALA A 125 -8.60 12.41 1.02
N CYS A 126 -8.08 12.83 -0.14
CA CYS A 126 -6.90 12.25 -0.77
C CYS A 126 -5.63 12.40 0.09
N SER A 127 -5.50 13.52 0.80
CA SER A 127 -4.35 13.79 1.68
C SER A 127 -4.36 12.89 2.93
N LEU A 128 -5.51 12.77 3.59
CA LEU A 128 -5.68 11.88 4.75
C LEU A 128 -5.58 10.41 4.36
N LEU A 129 -6.19 10.03 3.25
CA LEU A 129 -6.18 8.66 2.72
C LEU A 129 -4.77 8.11 2.58
N GLN A 130 -3.84 8.88 2.03
CA GLN A 130 -2.47 8.43 1.83
C GLN A 130 -1.68 8.28 3.14
N ALA A 131 -2.16 8.86 4.26
CA ALA A 131 -1.61 8.64 5.60
C ALA A 131 -2.20 7.42 6.33
N LEU A 132 -3.40 6.98 5.95
CA LEU A 132 -4.14 5.90 6.63
C LEU A 132 -3.38 4.57 6.76
N PRO A 133 -2.63 4.06 5.76
CA PRO A 133 -1.91 2.80 5.92
C PRO A 133 -0.88 2.86 7.04
N GLY A 134 -0.20 3.99 7.21
CA GLY A 134 0.72 4.22 8.33
C GLY A 134 -0.01 4.20 9.67
N ILE A 135 -1.10 4.94 9.79
CA ILE A 135 -1.93 5.01 10.99
C ILE A 135 -2.48 3.62 11.34
N GLY A 136 -3.10 2.94 10.37
CA GLY A 136 -3.70 1.63 10.58
C GLY A 136 -2.67 0.57 11.00
N ASN A 137 -1.49 0.56 10.36
CA ASN A 137 -0.42 -0.36 10.73
C ASN A 137 0.10 -0.10 12.15
N THR A 138 0.29 1.17 12.53
CA THR A 138 0.72 1.53 13.89
C THR A 138 -0.30 1.07 14.93
N ILE A 139 -1.61 1.32 14.72
CA ILE A 139 -2.68 0.85 15.62
C ILE A 139 -2.60 -0.68 15.82
N GLY A 140 -2.43 -1.45 14.74
CA GLY A 140 -2.34 -2.90 14.82
C GLY A 140 -1.10 -3.38 15.56
N MET A 141 0.07 -2.77 15.28
CA MET A 141 1.33 -3.15 15.92
C MET A 141 1.36 -2.80 17.40
N GLU A 142 0.89 -1.60 17.79
CA GLU A 142 0.77 -1.19 19.19
C GLU A 142 -0.12 -2.15 19.99
N ALA A 143 -1.25 -2.58 19.42
CA ALA A 143 -2.14 -3.55 20.06
C ALA A 143 -1.46 -4.93 20.21
N ILE A 144 -0.74 -5.41 19.21
CA ILE A 144 -0.01 -6.68 19.25
C ILE A 144 1.11 -6.63 20.31
N GLU A 145 1.87 -5.55 20.37
CA GLU A 145 2.90 -5.32 21.39
C GLU A 145 2.30 -5.27 22.79
N ALA A 146 1.06 -4.75 22.93
CA ALA A 146 0.29 -4.75 24.17
C ALA A 146 -0.34 -6.12 24.51
N GLY A 147 -0.08 -7.17 23.71
CA GLY A 147 -0.53 -8.55 23.95
C GLY A 147 -1.88 -8.90 23.30
N SER A 148 -2.31 -8.16 22.28
CA SER A 148 -3.45 -8.58 21.45
C SER A 148 -3.08 -9.81 20.60
N PRO A 149 -3.95 -10.85 20.56
CA PRO A 149 -3.70 -12.05 19.76
C PRO A 149 -4.00 -11.86 18.26
N THR A 150 -4.02 -10.62 17.77
CA THR A 150 -4.36 -10.28 16.38
C THR A 150 -3.40 -10.92 15.36
N ALA A 151 -3.95 -11.63 14.39
CA ALA A 151 -3.19 -12.17 13.26
C ALA A 151 -3.00 -11.08 12.18
N TYR A 152 -1.95 -10.26 12.31
CA TYR A 152 -1.68 -9.11 11.43
C TYR A 152 -1.69 -9.46 9.94
N SER A 153 -1.00 -10.51 9.53
CA SER A 153 -0.89 -10.92 8.13
C SER A 153 -2.24 -11.28 7.51
N VAL A 154 -3.12 -11.95 8.28
CA VAL A 154 -4.47 -12.28 7.84
C VAL A 154 -5.29 -11.01 7.64
N ALA A 155 -5.29 -10.13 8.62
CA ALA A 155 -6.03 -8.86 8.54
C ALA A 155 -5.51 -7.98 7.40
N ARG A 156 -4.19 -7.93 7.17
CA ARG A 156 -3.59 -7.21 6.05
C ARG A 156 -4.01 -7.78 4.69
N GLY A 157 -4.10 -9.10 4.57
CA GLY A 157 -4.63 -9.79 3.37
C GLY A 157 -6.11 -9.45 3.11
N MET A 158 -6.92 -9.32 4.17
CA MET A 158 -8.32 -8.87 4.05
C MET A 158 -8.42 -7.44 3.50
N GLY A 159 -7.43 -6.59 3.75
CA GLY A 159 -7.34 -5.27 3.13
C GLY A 159 -7.23 -5.33 1.59
N SER A 160 -6.39 -6.22 1.05
CA SER A 160 -6.27 -6.42 -0.40
C SER A 160 -7.55 -6.98 -1.01
N LEU A 161 -8.23 -7.89 -0.30
CA LEU A 161 -9.54 -8.39 -0.72
C LEU A 161 -10.58 -7.26 -0.73
N GLY A 162 -10.61 -6.41 0.31
CA GLY A 162 -11.46 -5.22 0.38
C GLY A 162 -11.20 -4.28 -0.79
N TYR A 163 -9.94 -3.95 -1.06
CA TYR A 163 -9.56 -3.15 -2.23
C TYR A 163 -10.13 -3.74 -3.52
N SER A 164 -9.93 -5.04 -3.75
CA SER A 164 -10.38 -5.72 -4.98
C SER A 164 -11.91 -5.62 -5.16
N ILE A 165 -12.67 -5.95 -4.12
CA ILE A 165 -14.13 -5.90 -4.16
C ILE A 165 -14.62 -4.46 -4.40
N PHE A 166 -14.12 -3.50 -3.63
CA PHE A 166 -14.57 -2.10 -3.74
C PHE A 166 -14.10 -1.44 -5.04
N ALA A 167 -12.95 -1.78 -5.61
CA ALA A 167 -12.52 -1.29 -6.92
C ALA A 167 -13.51 -1.74 -8.01
N TYR A 168 -13.87 -3.02 -8.01
CA TYR A 168 -14.83 -3.57 -8.98
C TYR A 168 -16.24 -2.97 -8.82
N VAL A 169 -16.76 -2.95 -7.58
CA VAL A 169 -18.08 -2.38 -7.28
C VAL A 169 -18.15 -0.90 -7.64
N THR A 170 -17.11 -0.12 -7.30
CA THR A 170 -17.04 1.31 -7.65
C THR A 170 -17.07 1.47 -9.17
N GLY A 171 -16.30 0.67 -9.91
CA GLY A 171 -16.27 0.72 -11.36
C GLY A 171 -17.65 0.48 -11.97
N LEU A 172 -18.37 -0.56 -11.52
CA LEU A 172 -19.72 -0.87 -11.98
C LEU A 172 -20.70 0.26 -11.66
N LEU A 173 -20.70 0.79 -10.44
CA LEU A 173 -21.63 1.83 -10.03
C LEU A 173 -21.33 3.17 -10.72
N VAL A 174 -20.05 3.52 -10.88
CA VAL A 174 -19.66 4.73 -11.63
C VAL A 174 -20.09 4.62 -13.11
N ALA A 175 -19.90 3.46 -13.74
CA ALA A 175 -20.30 3.25 -15.12
C ALA A 175 -21.83 3.32 -15.33
N SER A 176 -22.63 2.86 -14.36
CA SER A 176 -24.09 2.79 -14.47
C SER A 176 -24.83 4.00 -13.89
N MET A 177 -24.33 4.62 -12.84
CA MET A 177 -25.01 5.65 -12.03
C MET A 177 -24.23 6.96 -11.94
N GLY A 178 -23.02 7.01 -12.53
CA GLY A 178 -22.18 8.22 -12.59
C GLY A 178 -21.25 8.38 -11.38
N ILE A 179 -20.39 9.40 -11.45
CA ILE A 179 -19.25 9.60 -10.55
C ILE A 179 -19.66 9.91 -9.11
N ARG A 180 -20.87 10.40 -8.85
CA ARG A 180 -21.38 10.64 -7.49
C ARG A 180 -21.36 9.39 -6.61
N MET A 181 -21.32 8.19 -7.20
CA MET A 181 -21.20 6.91 -6.49
C MET A 181 -19.91 6.80 -5.70
N VAL A 182 -18.83 7.46 -6.12
CA VAL A 182 -17.57 7.53 -5.37
C VAL A 182 -17.80 8.12 -3.97
N SER A 183 -18.62 9.17 -3.84
CA SER A 183 -18.94 9.80 -2.56
C SER A 183 -19.82 8.92 -1.67
N TYR A 184 -20.85 8.29 -2.21
CA TYR A 184 -21.69 7.36 -1.44
C TYR A 184 -20.90 6.16 -0.94
N LEU A 185 -20.06 5.57 -1.78
CA LEU A 185 -19.18 4.49 -1.38
C LEU A 185 -18.12 4.96 -0.38
N GLY A 186 -17.61 6.19 -0.51
CA GLY A 186 -16.71 6.80 0.48
C GLY A 186 -17.35 6.85 1.88
N LEU A 187 -18.65 7.20 1.98
CA LEU A 187 -19.39 7.15 3.24
C LEU A 187 -19.52 5.72 3.78
N VAL A 188 -19.85 4.75 2.93
CA VAL A 188 -19.96 3.34 3.33
C VAL A 188 -18.63 2.82 3.86
N VAL A 189 -17.54 3.09 3.16
CA VAL A 189 -16.20 2.65 3.56
C VAL A 189 -15.74 3.32 4.86
N SER A 190 -16.06 4.61 5.03
CA SER A 190 -15.80 5.32 6.30
C SER A 190 -16.56 4.67 7.47
N ALA A 191 -17.81 4.27 7.26
CA ALA A 191 -18.59 3.56 8.26
C ALA A 191 -17.97 2.18 8.60
N ILE A 192 -17.50 1.43 7.61
CA ILE A 192 -16.80 0.15 7.81
C ILE A 192 -15.53 0.37 8.64
N MET A 193 -14.73 1.39 8.31
CA MET A 193 -13.50 1.71 9.02
C MET A 193 -13.80 2.11 10.48
N LEU A 194 -14.78 2.97 10.72
CA LEU A 194 -15.21 3.37 12.08
C LEU A 194 -15.71 2.17 12.87
N ALA A 195 -16.55 1.32 12.27
CA ALA A 195 -17.01 0.09 12.93
C ALA A 195 -15.84 -0.82 13.31
N GLY A 196 -14.85 -0.99 12.40
CA GLY A 196 -13.64 -1.74 12.69
C GLY A 196 -12.84 -1.15 13.85
N LEU A 197 -12.63 0.16 13.88
CA LEU A 197 -11.94 0.86 14.96
C LEU A 197 -12.68 0.69 16.29
N PHE A 198 -13.99 0.91 16.34
CA PHE A 198 -14.78 0.73 17.55
C PHE A 198 -14.74 -0.72 18.08
N LEU A 199 -14.87 -1.71 17.20
CA LEU A 199 -14.79 -3.12 17.58
C LEU A 199 -13.38 -3.51 18.07
N TYR A 200 -12.35 -2.87 17.53
CA TYR A 200 -10.95 -3.12 17.91
C TYR A 200 -10.52 -2.37 19.17
N SER A 201 -11.33 -1.44 19.68
CA SER A 201 -11.02 -0.60 20.84
C SER A 201 -10.64 -1.38 22.09
N SER A 202 -11.25 -2.55 22.31
CA SER A 202 -10.97 -3.43 23.46
C SER A 202 -9.55 -4.03 23.46
N GLU A 203 -8.89 -4.07 22.32
CA GLU A 203 -7.51 -4.57 22.16
C GLU A 203 -6.46 -3.47 22.33
N ILE A 204 -6.88 -2.20 22.40
CA ILE A 204 -6.00 -1.04 22.50
C ILE A 204 -5.87 -0.66 23.99
N ARG A 205 -4.69 -0.88 24.55
CA ARG A 205 -4.38 -0.44 25.90
C ARG A 205 -3.92 1.02 25.87
N THR A 206 -4.65 1.88 26.56
CA THR A 206 -4.25 3.27 26.82
C THR A 206 -3.00 3.26 27.71
N GLY A 207 -1.87 3.70 27.17
CA GLY A 207 -0.68 3.94 28.00
C GLY A 207 0.66 3.41 27.48
N SER A 208 0.69 2.67 26.39
CA SER A 208 1.96 2.33 25.73
C SER A 208 2.23 3.32 24.60
N ALA A 209 2.82 4.47 24.91
CA ALA A 209 3.49 5.24 23.89
C ALA A 209 4.59 4.34 23.33
N ALA A 210 4.45 3.88 22.09
CA ALA A 210 5.52 3.24 21.38
C ALA A 210 6.73 4.18 21.50
N SER A 211 7.80 3.70 22.11
CA SER A 211 9.07 4.41 22.13
C SER A 211 9.48 4.56 20.67
N VAL A 212 9.29 5.76 20.12
CA VAL A 212 9.95 6.13 18.89
C VAL A 212 11.43 5.91 19.16
N THR A 213 11.95 4.83 18.68
CA THR A 213 13.38 4.52 18.76
C THR A 213 14.06 5.72 18.12
N LYS A 214 14.70 6.55 18.96
CA LYS A 214 15.53 7.66 18.49
C LYS A 214 16.56 7.01 17.58
N GLU A 215 16.39 7.17 16.28
CA GLU A 215 17.36 6.71 15.29
C GLU A 215 18.69 7.33 15.67
N ALA A 216 19.66 6.49 16.00
CA ALA A 216 21.03 6.93 16.17
C ALA A 216 21.46 7.56 14.85
N ARG A 217 21.57 8.89 14.85
CA ARG A 217 22.10 9.68 13.73
C ARG A 217 23.59 9.35 13.56
N SER A 218 23.93 8.21 12.98
CA SER A 218 25.28 8.01 12.48
C SER A 218 25.32 8.55 11.04
N GLY A 219 26.01 9.64 10.82
CA GLY A 219 26.32 10.13 9.49
C GLY A 219 27.08 9.04 8.72
N GLY A 220 26.65 8.71 7.48
CA GLY A 220 27.38 7.79 6.62
C GLY A 220 26.68 6.45 6.29
N PHE A 221 25.43 6.23 6.71
CA PHE A 221 24.69 4.98 6.44
C PHE A 221 24.76 4.51 4.98
N PHE A 222 24.44 5.37 4.03
CA PHE A 222 24.46 5.04 2.59
C PHE A 222 25.88 4.81 2.05
N ARG A 223 26.89 5.50 2.63
CA ARG A 223 28.29 5.32 2.24
C ARG A 223 28.82 3.93 2.67
N GLN A 224 28.37 3.48 3.83
CA GLN A 224 28.72 2.15 4.36
C GLN A 224 27.92 1.04 3.67
N ASN A 225 26.65 1.29 3.32
CA ASN A 225 25.75 0.32 2.72
C ASN A 225 25.48 0.64 1.24
N LYS A 226 26.55 0.70 0.41
CA LYS A 226 26.44 1.07 -1.02
C LYS A 226 25.51 0.16 -1.83
N ALA A 227 25.51 -1.16 -1.56
CA ALA A 227 24.61 -2.09 -2.23
C ALA A 227 23.16 -1.79 -1.88
N PHE A 228 22.82 -1.47 -0.63
CA PHE A 228 21.50 -1.06 -0.20
C PHE A 228 21.07 0.26 -0.88
N PHE A 229 21.95 1.26 -0.97
CA PHE A 229 21.63 2.51 -1.65
C PHE A 229 21.27 2.29 -3.12
N ILE A 230 22.03 1.45 -3.84
CA ILE A 230 21.73 1.08 -5.23
C ILE A 230 20.38 0.37 -5.33
N PHE A 231 20.10 -0.55 -4.39
CA PHE A 231 18.80 -1.23 -4.30
C PHE A 231 17.66 -0.24 -4.09
N LEU A 232 17.83 0.71 -3.19
CA LEU A 232 16.80 1.73 -2.88
C LEU A 232 16.49 2.61 -4.09
N VAL A 233 17.49 3.03 -4.85
CA VAL A 233 17.28 3.76 -6.12
C VAL A 233 16.47 2.91 -7.09
N GLY A 234 16.82 1.63 -7.26
CA GLY A 234 16.03 0.70 -8.06
C GLY A 234 14.59 0.57 -7.58
N ALA A 235 14.39 0.46 -6.26
CA ALA A 235 13.07 0.40 -5.65
C ALA A 235 12.20 1.62 -5.99
N VAL A 236 12.76 2.84 -5.95
CA VAL A 236 12.05 4.07 -6.33
C VAL A 236 11.62 4.02 -7.80
N PHE A 237 12.50 3.58 -8.72
CA PHE A 237 12.14 3.44 -10.14
C PHE A 237 11.04 2.40 -10.37
N LEU A 238 11.05 1.27 -9.65
CA LEU A 238 9.96 0.28 -9.72
C LEU A 238 8.65 0.86 -9.17
N CYS A 239 8.70 1.67 -8.10
CA CYS A 239 7.52 2.36 -7.58
C CYS A 239 7.01 3.42 -8.57
N ILE A 240 7.89 4.14 -9.27
CA ILE A 240 7.49 5.05 -10.36
C ILE A 240 6.76 4.27 -11.46
N ASN A 241 7.35 3.18 -11.95
CA ASN A 241 6.73 2.32 -12.96
C ASN A 241 5.32 1.89 -12.54
N HIS A 242 5.17 1.37 -11.31
CA HIS A 242 3.90 0.91 -10.79
C HIS A 242 2.85 2.01 -10.69
N ASN A 243 3.24 3.16 -10.13
CA ASN A 243 2.30 4.27 -9.90
C ASN A 243 1.91 4.99 -11.18
N LEU A 244 2.76 5.09 -12.22
CA LEU A 244 2.38 5.64 -13.52
C LEU A 244 1.20 4.87 -14.13
N ILE A 245 1.15 3.55 -13.95
CA ILE A 245 0.03 2.74 -14.46
C ILE A 245 -1.18 2.84 -13.54
N THR A 246 -1.00 2.70 -12.22
CA THR A 246 -2.12 2.62 -11.28
C THR A 246 -2.83 3.94 -11.06
N CYS A 247 -2.10 5.07 -10.99
CA CYS A 247 -2.70 6.39 -10.79
C CYS A 247 -3.45 6.89 -12.03
N PHE A 248 -2.99 6.48 -13.22
CA PHE A 248 -3.60 6.90 -14.48
C PHE A 248 -4.35 5.77 -15.21
N LEU A 249 -4.71 4.71 -14.48
CA LEU A 249 -5.42 3.55 -15.05
C LEU A 249 -6.70 3.95 -15.79
N TYR A 250 -7.41 4.98 -15.30
CA TYR A 250 -8.59 5.52 -15.97
C TYR A 250 -8.27 5.98 -17.40
N ARG A 251 -7.23 6.81 -17.57
CA ARG A 251 -6.82 7.32 -18.89
C ARG A 251 -6.34 6.19 -19.81
N ILE A 252 -5.62 5.24 -19.24
CA ILE A 252 -5.16 4.04 -19.97
C ILE A 252 -6.38 3.23 -20.44
N MET A 253 -7.38 3.01 -19.58
CA MET A 253 -8.60 2.27 -19.95
C MET A 253 -9.41 3.00 -21.03
N LEU A 254 -9.62 4.30 -20.90
CA LEU A 254 -10.31 5.08 -21.93
C LEU A 254 -9.58 5.00 -23.30
N PHE A 255 -8.24 5.10 -23.29
CA PHE A 255 -7.43 4.96 -24.51
C PHE A 255 -7.58 3.57 -25.14
N LYS A 256 -7.80 2.52 -24.35
CA LYS A 256 -8.06 1.15 -24.80
C LYS A 256 -9.55 0.87 -25.04
N GLN A 257 -10.39 1.92 -25.14
CA GLN A 257 -11.85 1.85 -25.34
C GLN A 257 -12.61 1.14 -24.20
N GLY A 258 -12.03 1.15 -23.00
CA GLY A 258 -12.66 0.62 -21.79
C GLY A 258 -13.49 1.66 -21.06
N THR A 259 -14.29 1.18 -20.12
CA THR A 259 -15.20 1.93 -19.26
C THR A 259 -14.64 2.06 -17.84
N ALA A 260 -15.34 2.79 -16.96
CA ALA A 260 -15.06 2.82 -15.53
C ALA A 260 -15.22 1.44 -14.87
N ALA A 261 -16.13 0.60 -15.38
CA ALA A 261 -16.28 -0.79 -14.93
C ALA A 261 -15.02 -1.61 -15.24
N ASP A 262 -14.47 -1.46 -16.45
CA ASP A 262 -13.23 -2.14 -16.85
C ASP A 262 -12.03 -1.67 -16.03
N GLN A 263 -11.96 -0.37 -15.72
CA GLN A 263 -10.95 0.17 -14.79
C GLN A 263 -11.04 -0.48 -13.41
N GLY A 264 -12.25 -0.53 -12.83
CA GLY A 264 -12.49 -1.15 -11.54
C GLY A 264 -12.13 -2.64 -11.52
N LEU A 265 -12.49 -3.37 -12.60
CA LEU A 265 -12.15 -4.78 -12.76
C LEU A 265 -10.62 -4.98 -12.85
N ALA A 266 -9.92 -4.20 -13.66
CA ALA A 266 -8.47 -4.28 -13.79
C ALA A 266 -7.74 -3.98 -12.47
N ALA A 267 -8.19 -2.95 -11.73
CA ALA A 267 -7.67 -2.62 -10.40
C ALA A 267 -7.96 -3.75 -9.40
N GLY A 268 -9.16 -4.32 -9.44
CA GLY A 268 -9.56 -5.46 -8.60
C GLY A 268 -8.72 -6.71 -8.89
N ILE A 269 -8.50 -7.05 -10.16
CA ILE A 269 -7.62 -8.16 -10.58
C ILE A 269 -6.20 -7.94 -10.05
N SER A 270 -5.65 -6.73 -10.20
CA SER A 270 -4.31 -6.42 -9.70
C SER A 270 -4.16 -6.69 -8.21
N ALA A 271 -5.18 -6.37 -7.40
CA ALA A 271 -5.12 -6.57 -5.95
C ALA A 271 -5.35 -8.03 -5.54
N ILE A 272 -6.31 -8.73 -6.17
CA ILE A 272 -6.66 -10.09 -5.75
C ILE A 272 -5.53 -11.09 -6.06
N VAL A 273 -4.80 -10.92 -7.15
CA VAL A 273 -3.69 -11.82 -7.53
C VAL A 273 -2.49 -11.72 -6.59
N GLU A 274 -2.38 -10.64 -5.79
CA GLU A 274 -1.33 -10.51 -4.79
C GLU A 274 -1.56 -11.44 -3.58
N VAL A 275 -2.82 -11.76 -3.27
CA VAL A 275 -3.17 -12.55 -2.08
C VAL A 275 -2.54 -13.95 -2.11
N PRO A 276 -2.66 -14.75 -3.18
CA PRO A 276 -2.04 -16.07 -3.24
C PRO A 276 -0.52 -16.04 -3.06
N ILE A 277 0.19 -15.07 -3.66
CA ILE A 277 1.64 -15.00 -3.55
C ILE A 277 2.09 -14.69 -2.12
N MET A 278 1.32 -13.89 -1.38
CA MET A 278 1.59 -13.60 0.03
C MET A 278 1.54 -14.88 0.91
N PHE A 279 0.59 -15.76 0.65
CA PHE A 279 0.48 -17.03 1.36
C PHE A 279 1.54 -18.06 0.92
N LEU A 280 1.90 -18.08 -0.36
CA LEU A 280 2.87 -19.02 -0.92
C LEU A 280 4.32 -18.60 -0.68
N PHE A 281 4.58 -17.34 -0.39
CA PHE A 281 5.93 -16.80 -0.25
C PHE A 281 6.83 -17.56 0.74
N PRO A 282 6.39 -17.97 1.95
CA PRO A 282 7.23 -18.74 2.86
C PRO A 282 7.71 -20.07 2.27
N TYR A 283 6.94 -20.69 1.38
CA TYR A 283 7.31 -21.93 0.69
C TYR A 283 8.28 -21.66 -0.46
N ILE A 284 8.05 -20.57 -1.21
CA ILE A 284 8.92 -20.14 -2.32
C ILE A 284 10.29 -19.73 -1.79
N ALA A 285 10.35 -18.92 -0.73
CA ALA A 285 11.58 -18.42 -0.13
C ALA A 285 12.48 -19.51 0.50
N LYS A 286 11.91 -20.69 0.80
CA LYS A 286 12.70 -21.88 1.21
C LYS A 286 13.46 -22.52 0.05
N ARG A 287 12.98 -22.36 -1.19
CA ARG A 287 13.57 -23.02 -2.38
C ARG A 287 14.34 -22.05 -3.27
N ILE A 288 13.92 -20.79 -3.31
CA ILE A 288 14.50 -19.77 -4.18
C ILE A 288 15.02 -18.62 -3.31
N PRO A 289 16.31 -18.25 -3.44
CA PRO A 289 16.88 -17.16 -2.65
C PRO A 289 16.21 -15.83 -2.98
N CYS A 290 15.92 -14.99 -1.97
CA CYS A 290 15.22 -13.71 -2.14
C CYS A 290 15.91 -12.75 -3.10
N LYS A 291 17.25 -12.84 -3.25
CA LYS A 291 17.99 -12.07 -4.27
C LYS A 291 17.54 -12.39 -5.70
N ALA A 292 17.25 -13.65 -6.00
CA ALA A 292 16.71 -14.04 -7.30
C ALA A 292 15.25 -13.59 -7.47
N LEU A 293 14.45 -13.68 -6.40
CA LEU A 293 13.04 -13.24 -6.41
C LEU A 293 12.91 -11.73 -6.65
N VAL A 294 13.76 -10.88 -6.03
CA VAL A 294 13.73 -9.43 -6.29
C VAL A 294 14.21 -9.07 -7.69
N CYS A 295 15.21 -9.76 -8.25
CA CYS A 295 15.63 -9.57 -9.63
C CYS A 295 14.55 -9.99 -10.62
N PHE A 296 13.93 -11.15 -10.39
CA PHE A 296 12.82 -11.65 -11.19
C PHE A 296 11.65 -10.67 -11.15
N SER A 297 11.19 -10.28 -9.97
CA SER A 297 10.07 -9.34 -9.84
C SER A 297 10.39 -7.97 -10.45
N GLY A 298 11.62 -7.46 -10.27
CA GLY A 298 12.07 -6.22 -10.89
C GLY A 298 11.91 -6.24 -12.42
N LEU A 299 12.29 -7.33 -13.07
CA LEU A 299 12.09 -7.50 -14.52
C LEU A 299 10.60 -7.53 -14.90
N TRP A 300 9.77 -8.20 -14.09
CA TRP A 300 8.33 -8.30 -14.33
C TRP A 300 7.57 -6.98 -14.23
N PHE A 301 8.10 -5.96 -13.56
CA PHE A 301 7.54 -4.60 -13.65
C PHE A 301 7.64 -4.06 -15.07
N ALA A 302 8.79 -4.22 -15.74
CA ALA A 302 8.95 -3.81 -17.12
C ALA A 302 8.12 -4.66 -18.09
N VAL A 303 8.05 -5.99 -17.86
CA VAL A 303 7.21 -6.90 -18.68
C VAL A 303 5.74 -6.50 -18.56
N LYS A 304 5.23 -6.26 -17.35
CA LYS A 304 3.85 -5.82 -17.14
C LYS A 304 3.54 -4.52 -17.86
N SER A 305 4.39 -3.49 -17.71
CA SER A 305 4.17 -2.19 -18.37
C SER A 305 4.29 -2.30 -19.90
N LEU A 306 5.19 -3.13 -20.40
CA LEU A 306 5.27 -3.43 -21.83
C LEU A 306 4.01 -4.16 -22.35
N CYS A 307 3.49 -5.11 -21.59
CA CYS A 307 2.18 -5.73 -21.89
C CYS A 307 1.06 -4.69 -21.92
N CYS A 308 1.00 -3.77 -20.94
CA CYS A 308 0.03 -2.66 -20.97
C CYS A 308 0.21 -1.76 -22.21
N PHE A 309 1.42 -1.57 -22.70
CA PHE A 309 1.70 -0.80 -23.92
C PHE A 309 1.19 -1.52 -25.17
N ILE A 310 1.47 -2.83 -25.31
CA ILE A 310 1.18 -3.62 -26.51
C ILE A 310 -0.32 -3.91 -26.65
N VAL A 311 -1.02 -4.22 -25.56
CA VAL A 311 -2.44 -4.59 -25.64
C VAL A 311 -3.30 -3.40 -26.08
N SER A 312 -4.33 -3.68 -26.87
CA SER A 312 -5.21 -2.64 -27.44
C SER A 312 -6.63 -2.66 -26.91
N THR A 313 -6.97 -3.66 -26.06
CA THR A 313 -8.33 -3.88 -25.58
C THR A 313 -8.40 -3.92 -24.05
N PRO A 314 -9.55 -3.65 -23.45
CA PRO A 314 -9.76 -3.83 -22.00
C PRO A 314 -9.45 -5.25 -21.53
N GLY A 315 -9.83 -6.28 -22.28
CA GLY A 315 -9.52 -7.68 -21.98
C GLY A 315 -8.01 -7.96 -21.90
N GLY A 316 -7.22 -7.38 -22.81
CA GLY A 316 -5.76 -7.43 -22.74
C GLY A 316 -5.21 -6.74 -21.48
N MET A 317 -5.81 -5.63 -21.05
CA MET A 317 -5.45 -4.95 -19.82
C MET A 317 -5.74 -5.79 -18.57
N PHE A 318 -6.78 -6.64 -18.57
CA PHE A 318 -7.05 -7.56 -17.46
C PHE A 318 -5.93 -8.59 -17.33
N VAL A 319 -5.45 -9.14 -18.45
CA VAL A 319 -4.30 -10.05 -18.47
C VAL A 319 -3.04 -9.35 -17.99
N ALA A 320 -2.75 -8.13 -18.48
CA ALA A 320 -1.62 -7.34 -18.01
C ALA A 320 -1.72 -7.00 -16.51
N SER A 321 -2.93 -6.75 -16.00
CA SER A 321 -3.18 -6.51 -14.58
C SER A 321 -2.91 -7.76 -13.73
N ALA A 322 -3.21 -8.96 -14.23
CA ALA A 322 -2.92 -10.20 -13.53
C ALA A 322 -1.41 -10.47 -13.37
N LEU A 323 -0.55 -9.92 -14.25
CA LEU A 323 0.91 -9.99 -14.10
C LEU A 323 1.43 -9.24 -12.85
N GLN A 324 0.56 -8.51 -12.14
CA GLN A 324 0.85 -7.90 -10.85
C GLN A 324 1.38 -8.91 -9.83
N ILE A 325 0.96 -10.17 -9.90
CA ILE A 325 1.42 -11.25 -9.03
C ILE A 325 2.96 -11.38 -9.04
N PHE A 326 3.58 -11.30 -10.23
CA PHE A 326 5.03 -11.45 -10.40
C PHE A 326 5.80 -10.15 -10.20
N SER A 327 5.16 -8.99 -10.40
CA SER A 327 5.75 -7.67 -10.20
C SER A 327 5.57 -7.22 -8.74
N TRP A 328 4.59 -6.38 -8.45
CA TRP A 328 4.38 -5.80 -7.13
C TRP A 328 4.09 -6.83 -6.04
N GLY A 329 3.26 -7.83 -6.32
CA GLY A 329 2.88 -8.85 -5.35
C GLY A 329 4.09 -9.60 -4.79
N LEU A 330 4.95 -10.13 -5.65
CA LEU A 330 6.17 -10.82 -5.24
C LEU A 330 7.21 -9.86 -4.68
N TYR A 331 7.40 -8.69 -5.32
CA TYR A 331 8.39 -7.69 -4.91
C TYR A 331 8.15 -7.18 -3.49
N SER A 332 6.92 -6.86 -3.14
CA SER A 332 6.58 -6.24 -1.85
C SER A 332 7.03 -7.06 -0.64
N ILE A 333 7.06 -8.40 -0.78
CA ILE A 333 7.47 -9.31 0.28
C ILE A 333 8.96 -9.65 0.16
N ALA A 334 9.42 -9.97 -1.07
CA ALA A 334 10.79 -10.37 -1.31
C ALA A 334 11.79 -9.24 -1.01
N ALA A 335 11.42 -7.97 -1.27
CA ALA A 335 12.26 -6.82 -0.97
C ALA A 335 12.51 -6.64 0.53
N VAL A 336 11.50 -6.86 1.37
CA VAL A 336 11.62 -6.77 2.83
C VAL A 336 12.62 -7.81 3.36
N ASP A 337 12.48 -9.07 2.93
CA ASP A 337 13.40 -10.15 3.33
C ASP A 337 14.82 -9.92 2.75
N HIS A 338 14.92 -9.46 1.50
CA HIS A 338 16.21 -9.18 0.87
C HIS A 338 16.96 -8.05 1.59
N VAL A 339 16.29 -6.94 1.87
CA VAL A 339 16.89 -5.77 2.53
C VAL A 339 17.37 -6.10 3.94
N SER A 340 16.65 -6.93 4.69
CA SER A 340 17.12 -7.38 6.02
C SER A 340 18.43 -8.18 5.98
N LYS A 341 18.73 -8.82 4.83
CA LYS A 341 19.98 -9.56 4.58
C LYS A 341 21.07 -8.70 3.89
N LEU A 342 20.69 -7.52 3.38
CA LEU A 342 21.59 -6.64 2.65
C LEU A 342 22.45 -5.77 3.56
N VAL A 343 21.92 -5.43 4.74
CA VAL A 343 22.55 -4.57 5.75
C VAL A 343 22.92 -5.37 7.00
N PRO A 344 23.80 -4.86 7.89
CA PRO A 344 24.08 -5.45 9.21
C PRO A 344 22.81 -5.51 10.08
N ALA A 345 22.73 -6.50 10.99
CA ALA A 345 21.53 -6.72 11.81
C ALA A 345 21.10 -5.48 12.62
N GLY A 346 22.06 -4.70 13.14
CA GLY A 346 21.76 -3.45 13.90
C GLY A 346 21.22 -2.30 13.06
N GLU A 347 21.26 -2.39 11.72
CA GLU A 347 20.81 -1.34 10.79
C GLU A 347 19.53 -1.73 10.03
N THR A 348 18.98 -2.92 10.28
CA THR A 348 17.83 -3.48 9.55
C THR A 348 16.60 -2.58 9.66
N VAL A 349 16.26 -2.10 10.85
CA VAL A 349 15.09 -1.22 11.08
C VAL A 349 15.20 0.05 10.23
N ARG A 350 16.38 0.66 10.23
CA ARG A 350 16.66 1.87 9.45
C ARG A 350 16.57 1.63 7.94
N ALA A 351 17.10 0.51 7.47
CA ALA A 351 17.01 0.12 6.07
C ALA A 351 15.56 -0.14 5.64
N GLN A 352 14.74 -0.78 6.49
CA GLN A 352 13.32 -1.00 6.22
C GLN A 352 12.53 0.32 6.16
N SER A 353 12.86 1.29 7.02
CA SER A 353 12.25 2.63 6.99
C SER A 353 12.56 3.35 5.66
N TYR A 354 13.80 3.28 5.19
CA TYR A 354 14.16 3.82 3.87
C TYR A 354 13.47 3.07 2.72
N LEU A 355 13.38 1.75 2.79
CA LEU A 355 12.65 0.98 1.78
C LEU A 355 11.17 1.38 1.73
N ALA A 356 10.54 1.55 2.89
CA ALA A 356 9.14 1.99 2.99
C ALA A 356 8.90 3.37 2.36
N SER A 357 9.92 4.26 2.36
CA SER A 357 9.82 5.59 1.73
C SER A 357 9.87 5.56 0.20
N ALA A 358 10.32 4.46 -0.41
CA ALA A 358 10.39 4.36 -1.87
C ALA A 358 9.02 4.47 -2.55
N ALA A 359 7.97 3.87 -1.96
CA ALA A 359 6.62 3.90 -2.52
C ALA A 359 6.00 5.31 -2.53
N PRO A 360 5.98 6.08 -1.43
CA PRO A 360 5.47 7.45 -1.46
C PRO A 360 6.32 8.38 -2.35
N ILE A 361 7.65 8.23 -2.40
CA ILE A 361 8.52 9.01 -3.29
C ILE A 361 8.18 8.71 -4.75
N GLY A 362 8.11 7.42 -5.12
CA GLY A 362 7.74 7.01 -6.48
C GLY A 362 6.33 7.45 -6.85
N GLY A 363 5.38 7.38 -5.91
CA GLY A 363 4.00 7.85 -6.08
C GLY A 363 3.93 9.34 -6.37
N PHE A 364 4.59 10.16 -5.55
CA PHE A 364 4.67 11.61 -5.74
C PHE A 364 5.22 11.99 -7.12
N ILE A 365 6.36 11.41 -7.51
CA ILE A 365 6.98 11.65 -8.82
C ILE A 365 6.04 11.23 -9.95
N SER A 366 5.40 10.07 -9.82
CA SER A 366 4.50 9.54 -10.85
C SER A 366 3.25 10.38 -11.02
N MET A 367 2.64 10.83 -9.92
CA MET A 367 1.45 11.68 -9.95
C MET A 367 1.78 13.01 -10.63
N LEU A 368 2.88 13.66 -10.22
CA LEU A 368 3.27 14.95 -10.75
C LEU A 368 3.67 14.85 -12.23
N CYS A 369 4.62 13.98 -12.57
CA CYS A 369 5.15 13.87 -13.94
C CYS A 369 4.16 13.19 -14.89
N GLY A 370 3.40 12.19 -14.41
CA GLY A 370 2.50 11.39 -15.24
C GLY A 370 1.37 12.21 -15.86
N GLY A 371 0.82 13.17 -15.13
CA GLY A 371 -0.19 14.10 -15.65
C GLY A 371 0.36 14.96 -16.80
N PHE A 372 1.55 15.53 -16.64
CA PHE A 372 2.22 16.31 -17.71
C PHE A 372 2.57 15.45 -18.93
N ILE A 373 3.02 14.21 -18.71
CA ILE A 373 3.31 13.27 -19.80
C ILE A 373 2.03 12.96 -20.59
N LEU A 374 0.90 12.76 -19.90
CA LEU A 374 -0.39 12.46 -20.53
C LEU A 374 -0.90 13.63 -21.38
N ASP A 375 -0.83 14.86 -20.86
CA ASP A 375 -1.31 16.03 -21.59
C ASP A 375 -0.41 16.37 -22.80
N SER A 376 0.90 16.14 -22.71
CA SER A 376 1.86 16.53 -23.75
C SER A 376 2.15 15.42 -24.76
N LEU A 377 2.27 14.16 -24.31
CA LEU A 377 2.76 13.03 -25.11
C LEU A 377 1.74 11.88 -25.22
N GLY A 378 0.69 11.91 -24.41
CA GLY A 378 -0.37 10.91 -24.43
C GLY A 378 -0.06 9.59 -23.70
N VAL A 379 -1.05 8.66 -23.75
CA VAL A 379 -1.02 7.40 -23.01
C VAL A 379 0.09 6.46 -23.44
N GLN A 380 0.39 6.39 -24.74
CA GLN A 380 1.44 5.50 -25.25
C GLN A 380 2.82 5.88 -24.70
N ALA A 381 3.13 7.18 -24.68
CA ALA A 381 4.38 7.68 -24.10
C ALA A 381 4.44 7.41 -22.58
N LEU A 382 3.35 7.58 -21.84
CA LEU A 382 3.29 7.24 -20.42
C LEU A 382 3.67 5.77 -20.18
N LEU A 383 3.09 4.84 -20.95
CA LEU A 383 3.33 3.41 -20.81
C LEU A 383 4.76 3.02 -21.23
N LEU A 384 5.31 3.66 -22.26
CA LEU A 384 6.69 3.47 -22.67
C LEU A 384 7.67 3.98 -21.60
N ILE A 385 7.46 5.19 -21.08
CA ILE A 385 8.27 5.77 -20.00
C ILE A 385 8.17 4.89 -18.75
N SER A 386 6.97 4.39 -18.43
CA SER A 386 6.78 3.42 -17.34
C SER A 386 7.65 2.18 -17.57
N THR A 387 7.66 1.62 -18.79
CA THR A 387 8.48 0.45 -19.14
C THR A 387 9.97 0.74 -18.97
N VAL A 388 10.44 1.89 -19.43
CA VAL A 388 11.84 2.33 -19.25
C VAL A 388 12.18 2.46 -17.76
N CYS A 389 11.32 3.07 -16.95
CA CYS A 389 11.52 3.14 -15.52
C CYS A 389 11.61 1.73 -14.88
N GLY A 390 10.77 0.80 -15.32
CA GLY A 390 10.84 -0.61 -14.88
C GLY A 390 12.18 -1.27 -15.21
N LEU A 391 12.69 -1.08 -16.42
CA LEU A 391 14.00 -1.60 -16.85
C LEU A 391 15.16 -0.98 -16.04
N ILE A 392 15.12 0.34 -15.83
CA ILE A 392 16.11 1.04 -15.00
C ILE A 392 16.08 0.50 -13.58
N GLY A 393 14.90 0.36 -12.99
CA GLY A 393 14.73 -0.20 -11.65
C GLY A 393 15.27 -1.62 -11.54
N ALA A 394 14.95 -2.49 -12.50
CA ALA A 394 15.46 -3.86 -12.57
C ALA A 394 17.00 -3.90 -12.70
N ALA A 395 17.58 -3.03 -13.51
CA ALA A 395 19.03 -2.93 -13.67
C ALA A 395 19.72 -2.51 -12.37
N PHE A 396 19.20 -1.51 -11.65
CA PHE A 396 19.74 -1.12 -10.34
C PHE A 396 19.65 -2.23 -9.30
N ILE A 397 18.54 -2.98 -9.25
CA ILE A 397 18.39 -4.14 -8.34
C ILE A 397 19.43 -5.21 -8.68
N LEU A 398 19.60 -5.55 -9.97
CA LEU A 398 20.57 -6.53 -10.40
C LEU A 398 22.01 -6.11 -10.03
N VAL A 399 22.37 -4.85 -10.27
CA VAL A 399 23.69 -4.29 -9.90
C VAL A 399 23.91 -4.36 -8.38
N SER A 400 22.87 -4.06 -7.58
CA SER A 400 22.93 -4.17 -6.12
C SER A 400 23.26 -5.59 -5.67
N VAL A 401 22.59 -6.59 -6.26
CA VAL A 401 22.79 -8.01 -5.94
C VAL A 401 24.22 -8.46 -6.29
N ILE A 402 24.70 -8.15 -7.51
CA ILE A 402 26.05 -8.47 -7.96
C ILE A 402 27.12 -7.84 -7.06
N LYS A 403 26.94 -6.57 -6.67
CA LYS A 403 27.88 -5.86 -5.82
C LYS A 403 27.98 -6.45 -4.42
N LYS A 404 26.87 -6.94 -3.87
CA LYS A 404 26.86 -7.63 -2.56
C LYS A 404 27.59 -8.97 -2.61
N ASP A 405 27.40 -9.74 -3.67
CA ASP A 405 28.06 -11.04 -3.84
C ASP A 405 29.59 -10.85 -3.96
N ARG A 406 30.08 -9.91 -4.78
CA ARG A 406 31.51 -9.57 -4.89
C ARG A 406 32.14 -9.11 -3.57
N GLY A 407 31.42 -8.36 -2.74
CA GLY A 407 31.89 -7.92 -1.43
C GLY A 407 32.04 -9.05 -0.42
N LYS A 408 31.31 -10.16 -0.57
CA LYS A 408 31.49 -11.39 0.23
C LYS A 408 32.73 -12.17 -0.19
N ASP A 409 32.96 -12.31 -1.49
CA ASP A 409 34.10 -13.04 -2.03
C ASP A 409 35.44 -12.35 -1.68
N SER A 410 35.49 -11.00 -1.72
CA SER A 410 36.68 -10.24 -1.33
C SER A 410 37.00 -10.32 0.17
N ASN A 411 36.00 -10.44 1.03
CA ASN A 411 36.20 -10.64 2.47
C ASN A 411 36.66 -12.08 2.81
N CYS A 412 36.25 -13.07 2.02
CA CYS A 412 36.76 -14.46 2.18
C CYS A 412 38.20 -14.59 1.72
N LEU A 413 38.63 -13.85 0.69
CA LEU A 413 40.03 -13.85 0.20
C LEU A 413 40.99 -13.09 1.10
N ASN A 414 40.51 -12.11 1.88
CA ASN A 414 41.35 -11.37 2.84
C ASN A 414 41.37 -11.97 4.25
N ALA A 415 40.63 -13.07 4.49
CA ALA A 415 40.58 -13.78 5.76
C ALA A 415 41.42 -15.07 5.77
N ASN A 416 42.06 -15.43 4.67
CA ASN A 416 43.07 -16.49 4.51
C ASN A 416 44.44 -15.85 4.32
#